data_fd126880f091748c5e4e34d8e781eeda
#
_entry.id   fd126880f091748c5e4e34d8e781eeda
#
_cell.length_a   1.000
_cell.length_b   1.000
_cell.length_c   1.000
_cell.angle_alpha   90.00
_cell.angle_beta   90.00
_cell.angle_gamma   90.00
#
_symmetry.space_group_name_H-M   'P 1'
#
loop_
_entity.id
_entity.type
_entity.pdbx_description
1 polymer ?
#
loop_
_entity_poly.entity_id
_entity_poly.type
_entity_poly.pdbx_seq_one_letter_code
_entity_poly.pdbx_strand_id
1 'polypeptide(L)'
;MFKKKTVFVVGAGASKEVGLPVGDELKTAITGKLNIRFDDGYSQNSGDKKIVEALRLIVNERGERDINPLCQAGRIIASAMPQAISIDNFLHTHANDADIVLMGKLGIAASILEAERSSKICAKEGVINFAAHPHIWHNTFCKMLAENVQLGDLETIFDNVAFVTFNYDRCIEHFIAHWLENYFRISADHAQNLTKKLKVFHPYGQVGRLPWQGGGVSVGYGTELSSRTLPQIAGQIRTFTERVEDDAMLDEMRAYIANSEQIIYLGFSYGQMNMELLTIPTCSIYKSVFGTVFLMSAPNVTAVQNRVRMSLTTNTQNWVGRQEYLGAEANKLLNDYWYHLV
;
A
#
# COMPACT_ATOMS: atom_id res chain seq x y z
N MET A 1 -14.23 -13.99 14.34
CA MET A 1 -13.03 -14.43 13.59
C MET A 1 -13.44 -14.99 12.24
N PHE A 2 -12.69 -14.68 11.20
CA PHE A 2 -12.95 -15.21 9.85
C PHE A 2 -12.89 -16.73 9.83
N LYS A 3 -13.95 -17.37 9.35
CA LYS A 3 -14.03 -18.84 9.24
C LYS A 3 -13.50 -19.36 7.91
N LYS A 4 -13.60 -18.51 6.86
CA LYS A 4 -13.13 -18.80 5.51
C LYS A 4 -11.76 -18.19 5.28
N LYS A 5 -10.92 -18.84 4.49
CA LYS A 5 -9.67 -18.26 4.03
C LYS A 5 -9.97 -17.04 3.17
N THR A 6 -9.60 -15.87 3.65
CA THR A 6 -9.95 -14.57 3.07
C THR A 6 -8.70 -13.78 2.71
N VAL A 7 -8.63 -13.30 1.48
CA VAL A 7 -7.58 -12.38 1.03
C VAL A 7 -8.19 -11.00 0.82
N PHE A 8 -7.62 -10.01 1.50
CA PHE A 8 -7.94 -8.61 1.31
C PHE A 8 -6.97 -8.00 0.29
N VAL A 9 -7.50 -7.45 -0.80
CA VAL A 9 -6.73 -6.69 -1.79
C VAL A 9 -6.97 -5.21 -1.53
N VAL A 10 -5.93 -4.51 -1.08
CA VAL A 10 -6.03 -3.14 -0.60
C VAL A 10 -5.37 -2.17 -1.56
N GLY A 11 -6.08 -1.12 -1.94
CA GLY A 11 -5.57 -0.02 -2.73
C GLY A 11 -5.65 1.32 -1.99
N ALA A 12 -5.14 2.38 -2.62
CA ALA A 12 -5.01 3.72 -2.02
C ALA A 12 -6.35 4.30 -1.51
N GLY A 13 -7.48 3.94 -2.15
CA GLY A 13 -8.81 4.36 -1.69
C GLY A 13 -9.13 3.90 -0.26
N ALA A 14 -8.62 2.77 0.19
CA ALA A 14 -8.80 2.32 1.56
C ALA A 14 -7.96 3.14 2.56
N SER A 15 -6.75 3.52 2.20
CA SER A 15 -5.89 4.37 3.04
C SER A 15 -6.38 5.83 3.12
N LYS A 16 -7.26 6.26 2.19
CA LYS A 16 -7.93 7.57 2.25
C LYS A 16 -8.72 7.77 3.55
N GLU A 17 -9.34 6.73 4.07
CA GLU A 17 -10.11 6.82 5.33
C GLU A 17 -9.25 7.26 6.52
N VAL A 18 -7.95 6.96 6.48
CA VAL A 18 -6.99 7.38 7.50
C VAL A 18 -6.18 8.62 7.12
N GLY A 19 -6.51 9.25 5.98
CA GLY A 19 -5.93 10.53 5.56
C GLY A 19 -4.70 10.41 4.67
N LEU A 20 -4.42 9.23 4.10
CA LEU A 20 -3.36 9.09 3.11
C LEU A 20 -3.85 9.50 1.70
N PRO A 21 -2.93 9.94 0.83
CA PRO A 21 -3.30 10.41 -0.50
C PRO A 21 -3.73 9.26 -1.42
N VAL A 22 -4.76 9.48 -2.21
CA VAL A 22 -5.12 8.63 -3.36
C VAL A 22 -4.37 9.09 -4.61
N GLY A 23 -4.49 8.35 -5.71
CA GLY A 23 -3.69 8.51 -6.91
C GLY A 23 -3.42 9.95 -7.35
N ASP A 24 -4.47 10.78 -7.52
CA ASP A 24 -4.31 12.18 -7.96
C ASP A 24 -3.69 13.08 -6.87
N GLU A 25 -4.03 12.84 -5.61
CA GLU A 25 -3.44 13.56 -4.48
C GLU A 25 -1.96 13.21 -4.34
N LEU A 26 -1.59 11.93 -4.52
CA LEU A 26 -0.20 11.49 -4.50
C LEU A 26 0.58 12.12 -5.67
N LYS A 27 0.03 12.14 -6.89
CA LYS A 27 0.64 12.83 -8.03
C LYS A 27 0.89 14.31 -7.74
N THR A 28 -0.08 14.98 -7.12
CA THR A 28 0.05 16.39 -6.72
C THR A 28 1.15 16.61 -5.69
N ALA A 29 1.21 15.75 -4.66
CA ALA A 29 2.25 15.80 -3.63
C ALA A 29 3.65 15.59 -4.24
N ILE A 30 3.80 14.58 -5.11
CA ILE A 30 5.04 14.29 -5.83
C ILE A 30 5.45 15.49 -6.70
N THR A 31 4.53 16.08 -7.45
CA THR A 31 4.76 17.26 -8.27
C THR A 31 5.33 18.41 -7.45
N GLY A 32 4.72 18.71 -6.30
CA GLY A 32 5.20 19.79 -5.40
C GLY A 32 6.61 19.53 -4.87
N LYS A 33 6.91 18.27 -4.53
CA LYS A 33 8.22 17.89 -3.98
C LYS A 33 9.33 17.83 -5.03
N LEU A 34 9.04 17.38 -6.24
CA LEU A 34 10.03 17.15 -7.30
C LEU A 34 10.24 18.35 -8.24
N ASN A 35 9.38 19.38 -8.20
CA ASN A 35 9.59 20.60 -8.97
C ASN A 35 10.67 21.48 -8.32
N ILE A 36 11.89 20.96 -8.27
CA ILE A 36 13.04 21.60 -7.62
C ILE A 36 13.60 22.70 -8.52
N ARG A 37 13.65 23.94 -7.99
CA ARG A 37 14.21 25.10 -8.65
C ARG A 37 15.09 25.89 -7.70
N PHE A 38 16.10 26.55 -8.26
CA PHE A 38 17.01 27.41 -7.54
C PHE A 38 17.00 28.80 -8.19
N ASP A 39 17.00 29.84 -7.36
CA ASP A 39 17.29 31.19 -7.77
C ASP A 39 18.81 31.40 -7.71
N ASP A 40 19.37 32.06 -8.71
CA ASP A 40 20.81 32.39 -8.82
C ASP A 40 21.74 31.14 -8.66
N GLY A 41 21.22 29.95 -8.85
CA GLY A 41 21.97 28.69 -8.72
C GLY A 41 22.26 28.24 -7.27
N TYR A 42 21.83 28.97 -6.24
CA TYR A 42 22.15 28.66 -4.83
C TYR A 42 20.92 28.53 -3.93
N SER A 43 19.99 29.46 -4.01
CA SER A 43 18.84 29.55 -3.11
C SER A 43 17.70 28.67 -3.68
N GLN A 44 17.32 27.60 -2.97
CA GLN A 44 16.20 26.78 -3.36
C GLN A 44 14.88 27.55 -3.23
N ASN A 45 14.18 27.70 -4.36
CA ASN A 45 12.91 28.40 -4.48
C ASN A 45 11.69 27.45 -4.37
N SER A 46 11.80 26.23 -4.92
CA SER A 46 10.72 25.25 -4.91
C SER A 46 11.24 23.82 -4.76
N GLY A 47 10.31 22.89 -4.51
CA GLY A 47 10.62 21.49 -4.25
C GLY A 47 10.96 21.19 -2.79
N ASP A 48 11.17 19.93 -2.49
CA ASP A 48 11.42 19.43 -1.13
C ASP A 48 12.92 19.57 -0.76
N LYS A 49 13.22 20.24 0.37
CA LYS A 49 14.60 20.47 0.83
C LYS A 49 15.29 19.16 1.24
N LYS A 50 14.57 18.22 1.83
CA LYS A 50 15.14 16.94 2.25
C LYS A 50 15.50 16.07 1.06
N ILE A 51 14.73 16.16 -0.02
CA ILE A 51 15.09 15.51 -1.29
C ILE A 51 16.38 16.14 -1.83
N VAL A 52 16.50 17.46 -1.89
CA VAL A 52 17.73 18.13 -2.36
C VAL A 52 18.96 17.73 -1.52
N GLU A 53 18.82 17.69 -0.19
CA GLU A 53 19.90 17.20 0.69
C GLU A 53 20.26 15.74 0.35
N ALA A 54 19.26 14.87 0.12
CA ALA A 54 19.48 13.48 -0.27
C ALA A 54 20.18 13.37 -1.64
N LEU A 55 19.81 14.19 -2.62
CA LEU A 55 20.48 14.23 -3.93
C LEU A 55 21.97 14.55 -3.80
N ARG A 56 22.32 15.52 -2.95
CA ARG A 56 23.74 15.85 -2.70
C ARG A 56 24.52 14.67 -2.09
N LEU A 57 23.88 13.89 -1.21
CA LEU A 57 24.49 12.67 -0.67
C LEU A 57 24.67 11.62 -1.77
N ILE A 58 23.65 11.36 -2.59
CA ILE A 58 23.69 10.38 -3.69
C ILE A 58 24.81 10.70 -4.68
N VAL A 59 24.87 11.95 -5.18
CA VAL A 59 25.92 12.32 -6.15
C VAL A 59 27.32 12.27 -5.55
N ASN A 60 27.47 12.65 -4.27
CA ASN A 60 28.75 12.55 -3.58
C ASN A 60 29.20 11.09 -3.44
N GLU A 61 28.30 10.15 -3.14
CA GLU A 61 28.60 8.70 -3.09
C GLU A 61 29.00 8.15 -4.47
N ARG A 62 28.47 8.73 -5.55
CA ARG A 62 28.87 8.43 -6.94
C ARG A 62 30.20 9.08 -7.37
N GLY A 63 30.82 9.88 -6.51
CA GLY A 63 31.98 10.68 -6.84
C GLY A 63 31.71 11.91 -7.72
N GLU A 64 30.45 12.29 -7.82
CA GLU A 64 29.94 13.43 -8.59
C GLU A 64 29.66 14.63 -7.68
N ARG A 65 29.38 15.79 -8.28
CA ARG A 65 29.01 17.01 -7.52
C ARG A 65 27.76 17.70 -8.06
N ASP A 66 27.36 17.36 -9.29
CA ASP A 66 26.26 18.03 -9.98
C ASP A 66 24.95 17.29 -9.75
N ILE A 67 23.98 17.95 -9.10
CA ILE A 67 22.62 17.45 -8.89
C ILE A 67 21.64 17.86 -10.01
N ASN A 68 22.08 18.69 -10.98
CA ASN A 68 21.19 19.24 -12.03
C ASN A 68 20.52 18.17 -12.89
N PRO A 69 21.18 17.07 -13.30
CA PRO A 69 20.51 15.99 -14.02
C PRO A 69 19.33 15.41 -13.24
N LEU A 70 19.52 15.12 -11.96
CA LEU A 70 18.46 14.61 -11.07
C LEU A 70 17.33 15.65 -10.88
N CYS A 71 17.67 16.90 -10.67
CA CYS A 71 16.66 17.97 -10.60
C CYS A 71 15.86 18.10 -11.91
N GLN A 72 16.52 17.91 -13.07
CA GLN A 72 15.85 17.91 -14.36
C GLN A 72 14.88 16.73 -14.48
N ALA A 73 15.29 15.52 -14.11
CA ALA A 73 14.42 14.34 -14.05
C ALA A 73 13.21 14.58 -13.13
N GLY A 74 13.41 15.18 -11.97
CA GLY A 74 12.32 15.58 -11.07
C GLY A 74 11.33 16.56 -11.70
N ARG A 75 11.80 17.55 -12.44
CA ARG A 75 10.95 18.51 -13.17
C ARG A 75 10.17 17.85 -14.32
N ILE A 76 10.78 16.88 -15.00
CA ILE A 76 10.12 16.08 -16.05
C ILE A 76 8.95 15.32 -15.42
N ILE A 77 9.17 14.63 -14.30
CA ILE A 77 8.10 13.96 -13.55
C ILE A 77 7.01 14.96 -13.17
N ALA A 78 7.38 16.08 -12.53
CA ALA A 78 6.42 17.09 -12.08
C ALA A 78 5.54 17.62 -13.21
N SER A 79 6.12 17.85 -14.38
CA SER A 79 5.41 18.30 -15.58
C SER A 79 4.46 17.24 -16.17
N ALA A 80 4.85 15.96 -16.08
CA ALA A 80 4.08 14.85 -16.65
C ALA A 80 2.92 14.38 -15.77
N MET A 81 2.99 14.54 -14.44
CA MET A 81 2.02 14.00 -13.49
C MET A 81 0.56 14.39 -13.77
N PRO A 82 0.20 15.62 -14.21
CA PRO A 82 -1.19 15.94 -14.57
C PRO A 82 -1.76 15.09 -15.72
N GLN A 83 -0.91 14.52 -16.55
CA GLN A 83 -1.29 13.69 -17.71
C GLN A 83 -1.13 12.19 -17.44
N ALA A 84 -0.42 11.81 -16.39
CA ALA A 84 -0.15 10.43 -16.05
C ALA A 84 -1.36 9.76 -15.37
N ILE A 85 -1.61 8.50 -15.67
CA ILE A 85 -2.60 7.66 -14.98
C ILE A 85 -2.20 7.52 -13.49
N SER A 86 -0.93 7.19 -13.26
CA SER A 86 -0.32 7.09 -11.93
C SER A 86 1.19 7.32 -12.04
N ILE A 87 1.84 7.57 -10.91
CA ILE A 87 3.31 7.61 -10.84
C ILE A 87 3.91 6.26 -11.26
N ASP A 88 3.29 5.15 -10.86
CA ASP A 88 3.75 3.79 -11.18
C ASP A 88 3.76 3.54 -12.69
N ASN A 89 2.68 3.95 -13.37
CA ASN A 89 2.58 3.83 -14.83
C ASN A 89 3.63 4.71 -15.52
N PHE A 90 3.86 5.92 -15.02
CA PHE A 90 4.89 6.81 -15.55
C PHE A 90 6.30 6.22 -15.39
N LEU A 91 6.63 5.70 -14.20
CA LEU A 91 7.92 5.07 -13.94
C LEU A 91 8.12 3.80 -14.78
N HIS A 92 7.06 3.02 -15.00
CA HIS A 92 7.11 1.87 -15.90
C HIS A 92 7.40 2.29 -17.34
N THR A 93 6.77 3.34 -17.83
CA THR A 93 7.04 3.89 -19.18
C THR A 93 8.50 4.36 -19.35
N HIS A 94 9.11 4.86 -18.27
CA HIS A 94 10.47 5.39 -18.25
C HIS A 94 11.46 4.47 -17.53
N ALA A 95 11.20 3.16 -17.49
CA ALA A 95 11.99 2.19 -16.72
C ALA A 95 13.48 2.15 -17.09
N ASN A 96 13.84 2.57 -18.30
CA ASN A 96 15.22 2.65 -18.77
C ASN A 96 15.96 3.95 -18.39
N ASP A 97 15.27 4.91 -17.77
CA ASP A 97 15.86 6.16 -17.27
C ASP A 97 16.05 6.08 -15.76
N ALA A 98 17.27 5.76 -15.35
CA ALA A 98 17.61 5.55 -13.94
C ALA A 98 17.38 6.81 -13.06
N ASP A 99 17.56 8.01 -13.62
CA ASP A 99 17.36 9.26 -12.87
C ASP A 99 15.86 9.54 -12.67
N ILE A 100 15.03 9.30 -13.68
CA ILE A 100 13.56 9.38 -13.55
C ILE A 100 13.07 8.36 -12.53
N VAL A 101 13.53 7.10 -12.60
CA VAL A 101 13.13 6.05 -11.65
C VAL A 101 13.54 6.43 -10.22
N LEU A 102 14.78 6.88 -10.03
CA LEU A 102 15.28 7.31 -8.71
C LEU A 102 14.46 8.48 -8.16
N MET A 103 14.26 9.53 -8.94
CA MET A 103 13.51 10.71 -8.51
C MET A 103 12.05 10.38 -8.20
N GLY A 104 11.41 9.53 -9.00
CA GLY A 104 10.05 9.06 -8.73
C GLY A 104 9.94 8.33 -7.39
N LYS A 105 10.86 7.40 -7.12
CA LYS A 105 10.92 6.67 -5.84
C LYS A 105 11.18 7.59 -4.65
N LEU A 106 12.07 8.58 -4.78
CA LEU A 106 12.29 9.60 -3.73
C LEU A 106 11.02 10.42 -3.49
N GLY A 107 10.31 10.82 -4.54
CA GLY A 107 9.05 11.55 -4.45
C GLY A 107 7.95 10.75 -3.77
N ILE A 108 7.80 9.46 -4.13
CA ILE A 108 6.86 8.53 -3.48
C ILE A 108 7.20 8.41 -1.98
N ALA A 109 8.45 8.05 -1.67
CA ALA A 109 8.90 7.83 -0.29
C ALA A 109 8.66 9.06 0.59
N ALA A 110 9.06 10.25 0.13
CA ALA A 110 8.87 11.49 0.86
C ALA A 110 7.37 11.82 1.07
N SER A 111 6.53 11.60 0.05
CA SER A 111 5.10 11.89 0.13
C SER A 111 4.37 10.94 1.08
N ILE A 112 4.68 9.66 1.04
CA ILE A 112 4.03 8.66 1.90
C ILE A 112 4.45 8.81 3.35
N LEU A 113 5.74 9.03 3.65
CA LEU A 113 6.21 9.25 5.04
C LEU A 113 5.57 10.49 5.67
N GLU A 114 5.42 11.58 4.90
CA GLU A 114 4.72 12.76 5.36
C GLU A 114 3.23 12.49 5.61
N ALA A 115 2.60 11.72 4.72
CA ALA A 115 1.20 11.33 4.87
C ALA A 115 0.99 10.42 6.09
N GLU A 116 1.87 9.44 6.35
CA GLU A 116 1.83 8.63 7.57
C GLU A 116 1.91 9.48 8.83
N ARG A 117 2.80 10.48 8.84
CA ARG A 117 2.98 11.40 9.97
C ARG A 117 1.74 12.24 10.27
N SER A 118 1.01 12.63 9.23
CA SER A 118 -0.23 13.41 9.35
C SER A 118 -1.50 12.56 9.41
N SER A 119 -1.36 11.23 9.32
CA SER A 119 -2.49 10.32 9.30
C SER A 119 -3.26 10.27 10.62
N LYS A 120 -4.55 9.91 10.52
CA LYS A 120 -5.43 9.72 11.69
C LYS A 120 -4.98 8.61 12.63
N ILE A 121 -4.15 7.69 12.15
CA ILE A 121 -3.64 6.53 12.90
C ILE A 121 -2.18 6.71 13.35
N CYS A 122 -1.58 7.87 13.11
CA CYS A 122 -0.26 8.17 13.64
C CYS A 122 -0.33 8.19 15.17
N ALA A 123 0.44 7.30 15.82
CA ALA A 123 0.48 7.21 17.27
C ALA A 123 1.15 8.47 17.85
N LYS A 124 0.43 9.16 18.73
CA LYS A 124 0.97 10.26 19.53
C LYS A 124 1.38 9.71 20.89
N GLU A 125 2.61 9.98 21.29
CA GLU A 125 3.17 9.42 22.54
C GLU A 125 3.03 7.89 22.63
N GLY A 126 3.14 7.21 21.47
CA GLY A 126 3.03 5.76 21.37
C GLY A 126 1.60 5.20 21.33
N VAL A 127 0.56 6.02 21.35
CA VAL A 127 -0.85 5.59 21.40
C VAL A 127 -1.65 6.11 20.22
N ILE A 128 -2.42 5.21 19.57
CA ILE A 128 -3.44 5.60 18.59
C ILE A 128 -4.73 5.99 19.33
N ASN A 129 -5.33 7.12 18.94
CA ASN A 129 -6.65 7.52 19.46
C ASN A 129 -7.76 6.79 18.69
N PHE A 130 -8.06 5.55 19.10
CA PHE A 130 -9.10 4.73 18.47
C PHE A 130 -10.50 5.36 18.58
N ALA A 131 -10.78 6.10 19.67
CA ALA A 131 -12.09 6.71 19.90
C ALA A 131 -12.37 7.86 18.93
N ALA A 132 -11.34 8.56 18.44
CA ALA A 132 -11.49 9.65 17.47
C ALA A 132 -11.86 9.16 16.06
N HIS A 133 -11.59 7.88 15.74
CA HIS A 133 -11.75 7.35 14.39
C HIS A 133 -12.46 5.99 14.39
N PRO A 134 -13.71 5.88 14.91
CA PRO A 134 -14.41 4.60 15.03
C PRO A 134 -14.88 4.04 13.67
N HIS A 135 -14.95 4.89 12.63
CA HIS A 135 -15.54 4.58 11.31
C HIS A 135 -14.49 4.43 10.20
N ILE A 136 -13.29 3.93 10.53
CA ILE A 136 -12.30 3.54 9.55
C ILE A 136 -12.34 2.02 9.34
N TRP A 137 -12.07 1.57 8.12
CA TRP A 137 -12.13 0.14 7.78
C TRP A 137 -11.20 -0.73 8.62
N HIS A 138 -10.04 -0.21 9.02
CA HIS A 138 -9.09 -0.90 9.90
C HIS A 138 -9.76 -1.31 11.23
N ASN A 139 -10.52 -0.38 11.82
CA ASN A 139 -11.22 -0.64 13.08
C ASN A 139 -12.37 -1.66 12.88
N THR A 140 -13.10 -1.56 11.78
CA THR A 140 -14.17 -2.52 11.45
C THR A 140 -13.59 -3.91 11.17
N PHE A 141 -12.50 -4.01 10.41
CA PHE A 141 -11.78 -5.27 10.21
C PHE A 141 -11.35 -5.90 11.55
N CYS A 142 -10.77 -5.11 12.44
CA CYS A 142 -10.34 -5.58 13.75
C CYS A 142 -11.52 -6.07 14.63
N LYS A 143 -12.68 -5.41 14.58
CA LYS A 143 -13.90 -5.88 15.25
C LYS A 143 -14.37 -7.23 14.69
N MET A 144 -14.36 -7.39 13.35
CA MET A 144 -14.69 -8.66 12.71
C MET A 144 -13.71 -9.76 13.09
N LEU A 145 -12.43 -9.42 13.16
CA LEU A 145 -11.37 -10.36 13.55
C LEU A 145 -11.53 -10.83 15.01
N ALA A 146 -11.89 -9.92 15.92
CA ALA A 146 -12.08 -10.24 17.33
C ALA A 146 -13.38 -10.97 17.66
N GLU A 147 -14.30 -11.10 16.71
CA GLU A 147 -15.60 -11.72 16.98
C GLU A 147 -15.44 -13.16 17.45
N ASN A 148 -15.89 -13.44 18.68
CA ASN A 148 -15.80 -14.74 19.37
C ASN A 148 -14.36 -15.26 19.60
N VAL A 149 -13.36 -14.37 19.69
CA VAL A 149 -11.96 -14.70 19.99
C VAL A 149 -11.71 -14.55 21.48
N GLN A 150 -11.14 -15.57 22.11
CA GLN A 150 -10.64 -15.54 23.49
C GLN A 150 -9.13 -15.28 23.51
N LEU A 151 -8.59 -14.87 24.67
CA LEU A 151 -7.15 -14.61 24.80
C LEU A 151 -6.27 -15.83 24.46
N GLY A 152 -6.79 -17.05 24.69
CA GLY A 152 -6.10 -18.27 24.32
C GLY A 152 -5.99 -18.55 22.81
N ASP A 153 -6.81 -17.86 22.00
CA ASP A 153 -6.87 -18.08 20.53
C ASP A 153 -5.99 -17.09 19.75
N LEU A 154 -5.31 -16.17 20.42
CA LEU A 154 -4.56 -15.10 19.76
C LEU A 154 -3.46 -15.59 18.82
N GLU A 155 -2.88 -16.75 19.10
CA GLU A 155 -1.81 -17.32 18.28
C GLU A 155 -2.28 -17.71 16.86
N THR A 156 -3.58 -17.93 16.68
CA THR A 156 -4.22 -18.35 15.43
C THR A 156 -5.16 -17.28 14.84
N ILE A 157 -5.18 -16.08 15.42
CA ILE A 157 -6.12 -15.02 15.03
C ILE A 157 -6.05 -14.64 13.54
N PHE A 158 -4.88 -14.83 12.92
CA PHE A 158 -4.63 -14.47 11.52
C PHE A 158 -4.62 -15.66 10.55
N ASP A 159 -4.89 -16.90 11.00
CA ASP A 159 -4.74 -18.11 10.18
C ASP A 159 -5.59 -18.10 8.89
N ASN A 160 -6.73 -17.41 8.93
CA ASN A 160 -7.65 -17.34 7.81
C ASN A 160 -7.63 -15.99 7.06
N VAL A 161 -6.68 -15.10 7.34
CA VAL A 161 -6.62 -13.80 6.69
C VAL A 161 -5.23 -13.49 6.14
N ALA A 162 -5.20 -12.89 4.95
CA ALA A 162 -3.99 -12.34 4.36
C ALA A 162 -4.34 -11.04 3.63
N PHE A 163 -3.34 -10.18 3.46
CA PHE A 163 -3.46 -8.93 2.73
C PHE A 163 -2.52 -8.92 1.52
N VAL A 164 -3.02 -8.37 0.42
CA VAL A 164 -2.22 -7.91 -0.72
C VAL A 164 -2.46 -6.43 -0.85
N THR A 165 -1.49 -5.61 -0.49
CA THR A 165 -1.63 -4.17 -0.59
C THR A 165 -0.73 -3.59 -1.68
N PHE A 166 -1.33 -2.79 -2.56
CA PHE A 166 -0.64 -2.05 -3.61
C PHE A 166 -0.18 -0.67 -3.13
N ASN A 167 -0.40 -0.39 -1.85
CA ASN A 167 0.01 0.84 -1.22
C ASN A 167 1.45 0.74 -0.72
N TYR A 168 2.15 1.87 -0.70
CA TYR A 168 3.48 1.99 -0.15
C TYR A 168 3.51 2.23 1.37
N ASP A 169 2.34 2.55 1.94
CA ASP A 169 2.18 2.82 3.38
C ASP A 169 2.19 1.52 4.20
N ARG A 170 2.30 1.67 5.52
CA ARG A 170 2.35 0.58 6.50
C ARG A 170 1.18 0.64 7.49
N CYS A 171 0.05 1.19 7.03
CA CYS A 171 -1.13 1.42 7.85
C CYS A 171 -1.68 0.13 8.47
N ILE A 172 -1.67 -0.97 7.71
CA ILE A 172 -2.23 -2.26 8.13
C ILE A 172 -1.47 -2.79 9.35
N GLU A 173 -0.17 -2.98 9.21
CA GLU A 173 0.66 -3.57 10.26
C GLU A 173 0.76 -2.66 11.47
N HIS A 174 0.89 -1.35 11.24
CA HIS A 174 0.94 -0.36 12.30
C HIS A 174 -0.34 -0.37 13.13
N PHE A 175 -1.51 -0.29 12.47
CA PHE A 175 -2.79 -0.26 13.18
C PHE A 175 -3.06 -1.55 13.94
N ILE A 176 -2.82 -2.71 13.31
CA ILE A 176 -3.11 -4.02 13.91
C ILE A 176 -2.26 -4.25 15.16
N ALA A 177 -0.96 -3.90 15.14
CA ALA A 177 -0.09 -4.05 16.30
C ALA A 177 -0.60 -3.23 17.50
N HIS A 178 -0.96 -1.96 17.29
CA HIS A 178 -1.51 -1.11 18.34
C HIS A 178 -2.90 -1.54 18.78
N TRP A 179 -3.73 -2.05 17.87
CA TRP A 179 -5.05 -2.57 18.22
C TRP A 179 -4.95 -3.82 19.11
N LEU A 180 -4.09 -4.78 18.78
CA LEU A 180 -3.85 -5.98 19.59
C LEU A 180 -3.42 -5.60 21.01
N GLU A 181 -2.44 -4.71 21.14
CA GLU A 181 -1.98 -4.19 22.42
C GLU A 181 -3.11 -3.58 23.23
N ASN A 182 -3.88 -2.67 22.60
CA ASN A 182 -4.93 -1.94 23.30
C ASN A 182 -6.17 -2.81 23.63
N TYR A 183 -6.64 -3.60 22.65
CA TYR A 183 -7.90 -4.34 22.81
C TYR A 183 -7.75 -5.57 23.71
N PHE A 184 -6.69 -6.37 23.50
CA PHE A 184 -6.44 -7.57 24.28
C PHE A 184 -5.60 -7.33 25.54
N ARG A 185 -5.16 -6.10 25.78
CA ARG A 185 -4.36 -5.71 26.96
C ARG A 185 -3.07 -6.55 27.10
N ILE A 186 -2.44 -6.90 26.00
CA ILE A 186 -1.16 -7.60 25.93
C ILE A 186 0.00 -6.60 25.80
N SER A 187 1.24 -7.05 26.02
CA SER A 187 2.40 -6.17 25.83
C SER A 187 2.62 -5.80 24.37
N ALA A 188 3.25 -4.66 24.11
CA ALA A 188 3.62 -4.22 22.77
C ALA A 188 4.45 -5.27 22.01
N ASP A 189 5.43 -5.89 22.68
CA ASP A 189 6.26 -6.95 22.09
C ASP A 189 5.42 -8.17 21.68
N HIS A 190 4.44 -8.58 22.51
CA HIS A 190 3.56 -9.69 22.17
C HIS A 190 2.66 -9.33 20.98
N ALA A 191 2.05 -8.14 20.97
CA ALA A 191 1.23 -7.64 19.88
C ALA A 191 2.02 -7.57 18.56
N GLN A 192 3.24 -7.07 18.58
CA GLN A 192 4.15 -7.01 17.44
C GLN A 192 4.51 -8.41 16.93
N ASN A 193 4.82 -9.36 17.83
CA ASN A 193 5.13 -10.74 17.46
C ASN A 193 3.92 -11.47 16.85
N LEU A 194 2.71 -11.24 17.35
CA LEU A 194 1.49 -11.73 16.72
C LEU A 194 1.30 -11.10 15.33
N THR A 195 1.49 -9.78 15.20
CA THR A 195 1.33 -9.09 13.92
C THR A 195 2.31 -9.59 12.85
N LYS A 196 3.52 -10.04 13.23
CA LYS A 196 4.46 -10.69 12.28
C LYS A 196 3.92 -11.97 11.65
N LYS A 197 2.93 -12.63 12.26
CA LYS A 197 2.28 -13.82 11.70
C LYS A 197 1.29 -13.48 10.60
N LEU A 198 0.74 -12.25 10.60
CA LEU A 198 -0.13 -11.79 9.55
C LEU A 198 0.61 -11.71 8.22
N LYS A 199 0.11 -12.38 7.21
CA LYS A 199 0.65 -12.30 5.86
C LYS A 199 0.19 -11.01 5.20
N VAL A 200 1.12 -10.08 4.95
CA VAL A 200 0.90 -8.84 4.20
C VAL A 200 1.91 -8.79 3.06
N PHE A 201 1.40 -8.88 1.84
CA PHE A 201 2.19 -8.78 0.62
C PHE A 201 2.18 -7.34 0.11
N HIS A 202 3.35 -6.77 -0.15
CA HIS A 202 3.54 -5.45 -0.75
C HIS A 202 4.20 -5.59 -2.14
N PRO A 203 3.44 -5.83 -3.20
CA PRO A 203 4.01 -6.04 -4.53
C PRO A 203 4.87 -4.88 -5.03
N TYR A 204 4.58 -3.65 -4.67
CA TYR A 204 5.38 -2.47 -5.01
C TYR A 204 6.37 -2.06 -3.91
N GLY A 205 6.60 -2.92 -2.91
CA GLY A 205 7.40 -2.55 -1.74
C GLY A 205 6.68 -1.57 -0.82
N GLN A 206 7.40 -1.02 0.13
CA GLN A 206 6.87 -0.10 1.12
C GLN A 206 7.94 0.91 1.58
N VAL A 207 7.55 1.97 2.28
CA VAL A 207 8.46 3.02 2.77
C VAL A 207 9.30 2.59 3.98
N GLY A 208 10.00 1.48 3.82
CA GLY A 208 10.78 0.83 4.88
C GLY A 208 9.94 -0.09 5.77
N ARG A 209 10.61 -0.86 6.63
CA ARG A 209 9.99 -1.77 7.60
C ARG A 209 9.73 -1.06 8.92
N LEU A 210 8.65 -1.38 9.61
CA LEU A 210 8.45 -0.95 10.99
C LEU A 210 9.55 -1.56 11.88
N PRO A 211 10.03 -0.87 12.94
CA PRO A 211 11.21 -1.29 13.71
C PRO A 211 11.15 -2.72 14.24
N TRP A 212 9.96 -3.20 14.54
CA TRP A 212 9.73 -4.54 15.09
C TRP A 212 9.62 -5.66 14.01
N GLN A 213 9.46 -5.30 12.73
CA GLN A 213 9.32 -6.30 11.65
C GLN A 213 10.64 -7.00 11.30
N GLY A 214 11.78 -6.30 11.47
CA GLY A 214 13.08 -6.79 11.01
C GLY A 214 13.20 -6.86 9.49
N GLY A 215 14.45 -7.00 9.01
CA GLY A 215 14.76 -7.04 7.58
C GLY A 215 14.57 -5.68 6.87
N GLY A 216 15.42 -5.33 5.92
CA GLY A 216 15.35 -4.08 5.19
C GLY A 216 15.64 -2.82 6.02
N VAL A 217 15.26 -1.67 5.50
CA VAL A 217 15.46 -0.36 6.15
C VAL A 217 14.39 -0.15 7.22
N SER A 218 14.83 -0.01 8.48
CA SER A 218 13.92 0.21 9.62
C SER A 218 13.51 1.68 9.72
N VAL A 219 12.21 1.94 9.70
CA VAL A 219 11.63 3.29 9.78
C VAL A 219 10.38 3.26 10.65
N GLY A 220 10.33 4.07 11.71
CA GLY A 220 9.12 4.22 12.52
C GLY A 220 7.95 4.77 11.70
N TYR A 221 6.72 4.38 12.06
CA TYR A 221 5.53 4.96 11.43
C TYR A 221 5.42 6.45 11.77
N GLY A 222 5.17 7.28 10.77
CA GLY A 222 5.08 8.73 10.95
C GLY A 222 6.39 9.42 11.35
N THR A 223 7.55 8.75 11.23
CA THR A 223 8.87 9.34 11.50
C THR A 223 9.14 10.52 10.57
N GLU A 224 9.81 11.54 11.08
CA GLU A 224 10.24 12.68 10.28
C GLU A 224 11.22 12.24 9.18
N LEU A 225 11.03 12.80 7.98
CA LEU A 225 11.86 12.53 6.83
C LEU A 225 13.32 12.94 7.08
N SER A 226 14.24 12.00 6.93
CA SER A 226 15.67 12.23 6.98
C SER A 226 16.30 12.11 5.59
N SER A 227 17.06 13.12 5.18
CA SER A 227 17.79 13.09 3.91
C SER A 227 18.80 11.94 3.81
N ARG A 228 19.33 11.45 4.93
CA ARG A 228 20.30 10.35 4.97
C ARG A 228 19.66 8.99 4.73
N THR A 229 18.45 8.79 5.24
CA THR A 229 17.74 7.50 5.12
C THR A 229 16.82 7.44 3.89
N LEU A 230 16.44 8.61 3.34
CA LEU A 230 15.52 8.69 2.21
C LEU A 230 15.97 7.87 0.97
N PRO A 231 17.25 7.88 0.54
CA PRO A 231 17.70 7.05 -0.58
C PRO A 231 17.52 5.55 -0.33
N GLN A 232 17.81 5.10 0.90
CA GLN A 232 17.64 3.71 1.29
C GLN A 232 16.16 3.30 1.32
N ILE A 233 15.28 4.19 1.80
CA ILE A 233 13.84 3.98 1.81
C ILE A 233 13.30 3.92 0.37
N ALA A 234 13.73 4.83 -0.51
CA ALA A 234 13.37 4.83 -1.91
C ALA A 234 13.79 3.51 -2.60
N GLY A 235 14.92 2.94 -2.21
CA GLY A 235 15.38 1.63 -2.67
C GLY A 235 14.48 0.44 -2.24
N GLN A 236 13.58 0.63 -1.26
CA GLN A 236 12.59 -0.39 -0.88
C GLN A 236 11.32 -0.34 -1.77
N ILE A 237 11.15 0.72 -2.54
CA ILE A 237 10.06 0.89 -3.50
C ILE A 237 10.46 0.20 -4.79
N ARG A 238 9.57 -0.60 -5.35
CA ARG A 238 9.78 -1.33 -6.61
C ARG A 238 8.86 -0.80 -7.68
N THR A 239 9.40 -0.64 -8.88
CA THR A 239 8.58 -0.39 -10.07
C THR A 239 7.96 -1.69 -10.58
N PHE A 240 7.00 -1.58 -11.49
CA PHE A 240 6.39 -2.76 -12.12
C PHE A 240 7.44 -3.66 -12.78
N THR A 241 8.43 -3.08 -13.45
CA THR A 241 9.49 -3.81 -14.14
C THR A 241 10.42 -4.54 -13.17
N GLU A 242 10.88 -3.85 -12.13
CA GLU A 242 11.80 -4.44 -11.12
C GLU A 242 11.18 -5.58 -10.32
N ARG A 243 9.86 -5.61 -10.24
CA ARG A 243 9.15 -6.61 -9.48
C ARG A 243 8.98 -7.93 -10.20
N VAL A 244 8.91 -7.94 -11.53
CA VAL A 244 8.84 -9.19 -12.34
C VAL A 244 10.03 -10.11 -12.04
N GLU A 245 11.07 -9.59 -11.41
CA GLU A 245 12.28 -10.34 -11.01
C GLU A 245 12.14 -11.04 -9.63
N ASP A 246 11.09 -10.75 -8.83
CA ASP A 246 10.84 -11.39 -7.52
C ASP A 246 9.71 -12.43 -7.60
N ASP A 247 9.95 -13.48 -8.35
CA ASP A 247 8.97 -14.53 -8.60
C ASP A 247 8.47 -15.22 -7.31
N ALA A 248 9.33 -15.42 -6.34
CA ALA A 248 9.00 -16.18 -5.12
C ALA A 248 7.90 -15.51 -4.27
N MET A 249 7.97 -14.18 -4.07
CA MET A 249 6.93 -13.44 -3.33
C MET A 249 5.62 -13.41 -4.11
N LEU A 250 5.68 -13.23 -5.43
CA LEU A 250 4.49 -13.24 -6.28
C LEU A 250 3.82 -14.62 -6.32
N ASP A 251 4.60 -15.68 -6.37
CA ASP A 251 4.09 -17.05 -6.35
C ASP A 251 3.44 -17.38 -5.01
N GLU A 252 4.05 -16.97 -3.89
CA GLU A 252 3.43 -17.12 -2.57
C GLU A 252 2.12 -16.31 -2.49
N MET A 253 2.11 -15.06 -2.93
CA MET A 253 0.91 -14.20 -2.97
C MET A 253 -0.21 -14.85 -3.81
N ARG A 254 0.11 -15.32 -5.01
CA ARG A 254 -0.84 -15.99 -5.90
C ARG A 254 -1.36 -17.30 -5.30
N ALA A 255 -0.51 -18.04 -4.58
CA ALA A 255 -0.92 -19.24 -3.87
C ALA A 255 -1.94 -18.91 -2.75
N TYR A 256 -1.75 -17.82 -1.99
CA TYR A 256 -2.75 -17.36 -1.01
C TYR A 256 -4.09 -17.01 -1.70
N ILE A 257 -4.05 -16.29 -2.83
CA ILE A 257 -5.26 -15.98 -3.62
C ILE A 257 -5.91 -17.27 -4.13
N ALA A 258 -5.14 -18.18 -4.69
CA ALA A 258 -5.64 -19.45 -5.24
C ALA A 258 -6.31 -20.33 -4.18
N ASN A 259 -5.79 -20.33 -2.96
CA ASN A 259 -6.29 -21.13 -1.83
C ASN A 259 -7.34 -20.39 -0.97
N SER A 260 -7.69 -19.15 -1.30
CA SER A 260 -8.75 -18.42 -0.58
C SER A 260 -10.14 -18.84 -1.02
N GLU A 261 -11.11 -18.70 -0.13
CA GLU A 261 -12.54 -18.85 -0.40
C GLU A 261 -13.23 -17.50 -0.63
N GLN A 262 -12.62 -16.44 -0.10
CA GLN A 262 -13.11 -15.06 -0.25
C GLN A 262 -11.99 -14.14 -0.69
N ILE A 263 -12.32 -13.19 -1.58
CA ILE A 263 -11.45 -12.09 -1.95
C ILE A 263 -12.21 -10.79 -1.76
N ILE A 264 -11.63 -9.86 -1.01
CA ILE A 264 -12.27 -8.59 -0.65
C ILE A 264 -11.39 -7.45 -1.15
N TYR A 265 -11.88 -6.69 -2.13
CA TYR A 265 -11.19 -5.53 -2.69
C TYR A 265 -11.61 -4.26 -1.96
N LEU A 266 -10.68 -3.60 -1.28
CA LEU A 266 -10.91 -2.38 -0.50
C LEU A 266 -10.18 -1.20 -1.13
N GLY A 267 -10.92 -0.19 -1.61
CA GLY A 267 -10.35 1.02 -2.19
C GLY A 267 -9.38 0.77 -3.36
N PHE A 268 -9.59 -0.32 -4.08
CA PHE A 268 -8.72 -0.76 -5.16
C PHE A 268 -9.18 -0.22 -6.50
N SER A 269 -8.25 0.19 -7.36
CA SER A 269 -8.57 0.83 -8.65
C SER A 269 -8.84 -0.16 -9.79
N TYR A 270 -8.54 -1.44 -9.60
CA TYR A 270 -8.62 -2.48 -10.62
C TYR A 270 -7.81 -2.19 -11.90
N GLY A 271 -6.74 -1.42 -11.78
CA GLY A 271 -5.84 -1.10 -12.90
C GLY A 271 -5.26 -2.36 -13.53
N GLN A 272 -5.05 -2.34 -14.85
CA GLN A 272 -4.63 -3.51 -15.60
C GLN A 272 -3.35 -4.15 -15.04
N MET A 273 -2.31 -3.36 -14.85
CA MET A 273 -1.02 -3.82 -14.30
C MET A 273 -1.19 -4.54 -12.95
N ASN A 274 -2.02 -3.99 -12.05
CA ASN A 274 -2.26 -4.57 -10.73
C ASN A 274 -3.06 -5.88 -10.84
N MET A 275 -4.05 -5.94 -11.74
CA MET A 275 -4.84 -7.14 -11.96
C MET A 275 -4.04 -8.28 -12.58
N GLU A 276 -3.08 -7.97 -13.46
CA GLU A 276 -2.15 -8.95 -14.02
C GLU A 276 -1.36 -9.68 -12.94
N LEU A 277 -0.99 -8.97 -11.87
CA LEU A 277 -0.28 -9.55 -10.75
C LEU A 277 -1.13 -10.48 -9.89
N LEU A 278 -2.40 -10.12 -9.76
CA LEU A 278 -3.38 -10.92 -9.01
C LEU A 278 -3.89 -12.12 -9.82
N THR A 279 -3.49 -12.25 -11.09
CA THR A 279 -3.90 -13.37 -11.94
C THR A 279 -3.23 -14.66 -11.46
N ILE A 280 -4.06 -15.64 -11.12
CA ILE A 280 -3.62 -16.92 -10.59
C ILE A 280 -3.40 -17.95 -11.72
N PRO A 281 -2.32 -18.74 -11.68
CA PRO A 281 -2.06 -19.75 -12.71
C PRO A 281 -2.93 -21.01 -12.53
N THR A 282 -3.31 -21.34 -11.30
CA THR A 282 -4.08 -22.52 -10.95
C THR A 282 -5.11 -22.20 -9.88
N CYS A 283 -6.24 -22.89 -9.89
CA CYS A 283 -7.26 -22.79 -8.84
C CYS A 283 -8.09 -24.08 -8.78
N SER A 284 -8.61 -24.39 -7.59
CA SER A 284 -9.53 -25.52 -7.35
C SER A 284 -10.70 -25.15 -6.43
N ILE A 285 -10.79 -23.90 -6.00
CA ILE A 285 -11.76 -23.42 -5.00
C ILE A 285 -12.58 -22.26 -5.58
N TYR A 286 -13.90 -22.39 -5.59
CA TYR A 286 -14.79 -21.30 -5.94
C TYR A 286 -14.73 -20.19 -4.91
N LYS A 287 -14.69 -18.94 -5.39
CA LYS A 287 -14.49 -17.75 -4.59
C LYS A 287 -15.72 -16.86 -4.54
N SER A 288 -16.01 -16.35 -3.35
CA SER A 288 -16.89 -15.19 -3.18
C SER A 288 -16.04 -13.92 -3.27
N VAL A 289 -16.41 -13.00 -4.13
CA VAL A 289 -15.71 -11.73 -4.35
C VAL A 289 -16.58 -10.59 -3.88
N PHE A 290 -15.99 -9.71 -3.06
CA PHE A 290 -16.60 -8.46 -2.63
C PHE A 290 -15.67 -7.31 -2.97
N GLY A 291 -16.20 -6.17 -3.39
CA GLY A 291 -15.32 -5.06 -3.75
C GLY A 291 -15.98 -3.69 -3.69
N THR A 292 -15.20 -2.69 -3.34
CA THR A 292 -15.60 -1.29 -3.45
C THR A 292 -15.42 -0.79 -4.89
N VAL A 293 -16.43 -0.07 -5.40
CA VAL A 293 -16.41 0.60 -6.71
C VAL A 293 -16.86 2.06 -6.57
N PHE A 294 -16.30 2.75 -5.57
CA PHE A 294 -16.65 4.12 -5.23
C PHE A 294 -16.52 5.06 -6.44
N LEU A 295 -17.57 5.82 -6.73
CA LEU A 295 -17.68 6.76 -7.87
C LEU A 295 -17.49 6.14 -9.26
N MET A 296 -17.54 4.82 -9.40
CA MET A 296 -17.47 4.18 -10.72
C MET A 296 -18.84 4.19 -11.41
N SER A 297 -18.84 4.46 -12.71
CA SER A 297 -20.03 4.33 -13.55
C SER A 297 -20.42 2.85 -13.76
N ALA A 298 -21.70 2.58 -14.06
CA ALA A 298 -22.16 1.21 -14.30
C ALA A 298 -21.36 0.46 -15.40
N PRO A 299 -20.99 1.06 -16.55
CA PRO A 299 -20.11 0.40 -17.51
C PRO A 299 -18.75 0.04 -16.94
N ASN A 300 -18.14 0.90 -16.11
CA ASN A 300 -16.87 0.61 -15.45
C ASN A 300 -17.00 -0.52 -14.43
N VAL A 301 -18.09 -0.60 -13.68
CA VAL A 301 -18.36 -1.72 -12.77
C VAL A 301 -18.43 -3.04 -13.53
N THR A 302 -19.12 -3.07 -14.68
CA THR A 302 -19.17 -4.26 -15.55
C THR A 302 -17.79 -4.65 -16.06
N ALA A 303 -16.96 -3.67 -16.45
CA ALA A 303 -15.58 -3.93 -16.86
C ALA A 303 -14.73 -4.50 -15.71
N VAL A 304 -14.88 -3.98 -14.48
CA VAL A 304 -14.24 -4.49 -13.28
C VAL A 304 -14.64 -5.94 -13.01
N GLN A 305 -15.95 -6.25 -13.05
CA GLN A 305 -16.46 -7.62 -12.87
C GLN A 305 -15.80 -8.61 -13.84
N ASN A 306 -15.72 -8.23 -15.11
CA ASN A 306 -15.08 -9.06 -16.14
C ASN A 306 -13.58 -9.22 -15.88
N ARG A 307 -12.89 -8.15 -15.51
CA ARG A 307 -11.44 -8.16 -15.23
C ARG A 307 -11.11 -9.06 -14.04
N VAL A 308 -11.88 -8.98 -12.96
CA VAL A 308 -11.75 -9.88 -11.80
C VAL A 308 -12.05 -11.32 -12.18
N ARG A 309 -13.09 -11.56 -13.00
CA ARG A 309 -13.38 -12.92 -13.50
C ARG A 309 -12.22 -13.48 -14.31
N MET A 310 -11.62 -12.68 -15.19
CA MET A 310 -10.46 -13.10 -16.00
C MET A 310 -9.25 -13.45 -15.13
N SER A 311 -8.95 -12.67 -14.11
CA SER A 311 -7.81 -12.94 -13.19
C SER A 311 -7.98 -14.24 -12.37
N LEU A 312 -9.21 -14.73 -12.24
CA LEU A 312 -9.58 -15.93 -11.51
C LEU A 312 -10.05 -17.06 -12.44
N THR A 313 -9.73 -16.97 -13.74
CA THR A 313 -10.04 -18.02 -14.73
C THR A 313 -8.76 -18.79 -15.04
N THR A 314 -8.80 -20.12 -14.87
CA THR A 314 -7.68 -21.02 -15.16
C THR A 314 -8.15 -22.15 -16.06
N ASN A 315 -7.38 -22.50 -17.10
CA ASN A 315 -7.73 -23.56 -18.05
C ASN A 315 -9.18 -23.48 -18.55
N THR A 316 -9.63 -22.29 -18.95
CA THR A 316 -11.00 -21.96 -19.40
C THR A 316 -12.10 -22.04 -18.33
N GLN A 317 -11.79 -22.48 -17.10
CA GLN A 317 -12.75 -22.50 -16.00
C GLN A 317 -12.67 -21.19 -15.19
N ASN A 318 -13.83 -20.58 -14.98
CA ASN A 318 -14.00 -19.44 -14.07
C ASN A 318 -14.26 -19.96 -12.64
N TRP A 319 -13.47 -19.46 -11.69
CA TRP A 319 -13.57 -19.84 -10.27
C TRP A 319 -14.33 -18.82 -9.41
N VAL A 320 -15.01 -17.87 -10.03
CA VAL A 320 -15.85 -16.90 -9.33
C VAL A 320 -17.26 -17.43 -9.20
N GLY A 321 -17.67 -17.74 -7.96
CA GLY A 321 -19.02 -18.20 -7.65
C GLY A 321 -19.99 -17.03 -7.44
N ARG A 322 -19.58 -16.02 -6.68
CA ARG A 322 -20.37 -14.83 -6.36
C ARG A 322 -19.51 -13.58 -6.51
N GLN A 323 -20.10 -12.51 -7.04
CA GLN A 323 -19.47 -11.18 -7.07
C GLN A 323 -20.46 -10.13 -6.59
N GLU A 324 -20.03 -9.35 -5.60
CA GLU A 324 -20.79 -8.23 -5.04
C GLU A 324 -19.91 -6.99 -5.02
N TYR A 325 -20.41 -5.90 -5.59
CA TYR A 325 -19.69 -4.63 -5.66
C TYR A 325 -20.53 -3.50 -5.09
N LEU A 326 -19.94 -2.72 -4.19
CA LEU A 326 -20.60 -1.62 -3.51
C LEU A 326 -19.96 -0.28 -3.91
N GLY A 327 -20.79 0.66 -4.37
CA GLY A 327 -20.37 2.04 -4.69
C GLY A 327 -20.10 2.87 -3.43
N ALA A 328 -19.25 2.38 -2.53
CA ALA A 328 -18.97 3.00 -1.24
C ALA A 328 -17.51 2.83 -0.83
N GLU A 329 -17.13 3.46 0.28
CA GLU A 329 -15.83 3.33 0.92
C GLU A 329 -15.65 1.96 1.60
N ALA A 330 -14.40 1.62 1.97
CA ALA A 330 -14.02 0.32 2.50
C ALA A 330 -14.74 -0.01 3.82
N ASN A 331 -14.82 0.94 4.74
CA ASN A 331 -15.52 0.76 6.01
C ASN A 331 -16.99 0.39 5.81
N LYS A 332 -17.68 1.05 4.86
CA LYS A 332 -19.08 0.77 4.59
C LYS A 332 -19.28 -0.63 3.99
N LEU A 333 -18.42 -1.06 3.07
CA LEU A 333 -18.48 -2.42 2.51
C LEU A 333 -18.36 -3.47 3.61
N LEU A 334 -17.39 -3.33 4.51
CA LEU A 334 -17.21 -4.29 5.61
C LEU A 334 -18.42 -4.34 6.54
N ASN A 335 -19.03 -3.20 6.87
CA ASN A 335 -20.23 -3.18 7.71
C ASN A 335 -21.46 -3.78 7.02
N ASP A 336 -21.69 -3.45 5.74
CA ASP A 336 -22.86 -3.92 5.01
C ASP A 336 -22.82 -5.44 4.74
N TYR A 337 -21.63 -6.00 4.58
CA TYR A 337 -21.44 -7.43 4.31
C TYR A 337 -20.94 -8.22 5.53
N TRP A 338 -20.95 -7.66 6.73
CA TRP A 338 -20.40 -8.27 7.96
C TRP A 338 -20.73 -9.76 8.07
N TYR A 339 -22.02 -10.11 8.08
CA TYR A 339 -22.49 -11.48 8.24
C TYR A 339 -22.18 -12.44 7.07
N HIS A 340 -21.70 -11.92 5.97
CA HIS A 340 -21.23 -12.73 4.83
C HIS A 340 -19.74 -13.01 4.90
N LEU A 341 -19.00 -12.17 5.61
CA LEU A 341 -17.54 -12.17 5.63
C LEU A 341 -16.97 -12.96 6.81
N VAL A 342 -17.68 -13.04 7.94
CA VAL A 342 -17.23 -13.72 9.17
C VAL A 342 -17.99 -15.01 9.48
#